data_ff17f5de13ee1a96db119ada20f27d09
#
_entry.id   ff17f5de13ee1a96db119ada20f27d09
#
_cell.length_a   1.000
_cell.length_b   1.000
_cell.length_c   1.000
_cell.angle_alpha   90.00
_cell.angle_beta   90.00
_cell.angle_gamma   90.00
#
_symmetry.space_group_name_H-M   'P 1'
#
loop_
_entity.id
_entity.type
_entity.pdbx_description
1 polymer ?
#
loop_
_entity_poly.entity_id
_entity_poly.type
_entity_poly.pdbx_seq_one_letter_code
_entity_poly.pdbx_strand_id
1 'polypeptide(L)'
;MTYKYGRYHEDGLGDYNYQFMQKEGDKVPADQFFANFNWNKEKNDHSVEMAKWLERSQYDVFAGLELQQGGSYKTKVKWDALLDDKGKLRLSLGLFAPDTITSLGKTGEDYHKNEDIFFTGYQGDPTAQKPADKEWYGIANLVADRTPAVGRTFTTSFNTGHGLSLIHI
;
A
#
# COMPACT_ATOMS: atom_id res chain seq x y z
N MET A 1 -23.24 -16.35 13.54
CA MET A 1 -22.08 -16.81 12.75
C MET A 1 -20.87 -16.77 13.66
N THR A 2 -20.28 -17.88 13.93
CA THR A 2 -19.22 -17.96 14.93
C THR A 2 -17.93 -17.34 14.39
N TYR A 3 -17.36 -16.42 15.11
CA TYR A 3 -16.04 -15.80 14.89
C TYR A 3 -14.85 -16.77 14.67
N LYS A 4 -15.15 -18.05 14.57
CA LYS A 4 -14.19 -19.13 14.34
C LYS A 4 -13.34 -18.91 13.07
N TYR A 5 -13.81 -18.10 12.13
CA TYR A 5 -13.20 -17.91 10.82
C TYR A 5 -12.63 -16.51 10.60
N GLY A 6 -12.93 -15.52 11.43
CA GLY A 6 -12.53 -14.14 11.21
C GLY A 6 -11.01 -13.97 11.06
N ARG A 7 -10.24 -14.55 11.94
CA ARG A 7 -8.79 -14.39 11.95
C ARG A 7 -8.09 -14.96 10.71
N TYR A 8 -8.64 -15.96 10.07
CA TYR A 8 -8.03 -16.59 8.88
C TYR A 8 -8.52 -16.00 7.57
N HIS A 9 -9.57 -15.20 7.60
CA HIS A 9 -10.21 -14.63 6.43
C HIS A 9 -9.94 -13.13 6.28
N GLU A 10 -9.17 -12.55 7.17
CA GLU A 10 -8.77 -11.14 7.11
C GLU A 10 -7.65 -10.89 6.09
N ASP A 11 -6.98 -11.93 5.62
CA ASP A 11 -5.83 -11.83 4.73
C ASP A 11 -6.19 -11.80 3.24
N GLY A 12 -7.46 -11.64 2.92
CA GLY A 12 -7.95 -11.57 1.55
C GLY A 12 -9.47 -11.48 1.48
N LEU A 13 -9.98 -10.93 0.39
CA LEU A 13 -11.40 -10.93 0.07
C LEU A 13 -11.81 -12.32 -0.43
N GLY A 14 -12.85 -12.91 0.15
CA GLY A 14 -13.26 -14.27 -0.19
C GLY A 14 -14.65 -14.66 0.35
N ASP A 15 -14.94 -15.95 0.36
CA ASP A 15 -16.26 -16.52 0.62
C ASP A 15 -16.89 -16.17 1.98
N TYR A 16 -16.07 -15.71 2.93
CA TYR A 16 -16.53 -15.42 4.29
C TYR A 16 -16.74 -13.94 4.59
N ASN A 17 -16.20 -13.06 3.73
CA ASN A 17 -16.22 -11.63 3.97
C ASN A 17 -16.67 -10.80 2.76
N TYR A 18 -17.00 -11.44 1.63
CA TYR A 18 -17.43 -10.77 0.40
C TYR A 18 -18.64 -9.84 0.60
N GLN A 19 -19.52 -10.17 1.54
CA GLN A 19 -20.72 -9.39 1.84
C GLN A 19 -20.42 -7.96 2.27
N PHE A 20 -19.21 -7.67 2.78
CA PHE A 20 -18.81 -6.30 3.08
C PHE A 20 -18.62 -5.44 1.82
N MET A 21 -18.34 -6.09 0.70
CA MET A 21 -18.12 -5.44 -0.60
C MET A 21 -19.31 -5.63 -1.56
N GLN A 22 -20.26 -6.49 -1.22
CA GLN A 22 -21.40 -6.80 -2.06
C GLN A 22 -22.40 -5.65 -2.08
N LYS A 23 -22.86 -5.30 -3.28
CA LYS A 23 -23.95 -4.34 -3.45
C LYS A 23 -25.29 -4.95 -3.06
N GLU A 24 -26.08 -4.18 -2.31
CA GLU A 24 -27.47 -4.46 -2.00
C GLU A 24 -28.34 -3.30 -2.52
N GLY A 25 -28.82 -3.41 -3.75
CA GLY A 25 -29.43 -2.31 -4.46
C GLY A 25 -28.42 -1.19 -4.73
N ASP A 26 -28.71 0.02 -4.29
CA ASP A 26 -27.81 1.17 -4.43
C ASP A 26 -26.82 1.33 -3.24
N LYS A 27 -26.87 0.41 -2.28
CA LYS A 27 -26.03 0.49 -1.09
C LYS A 27 -24.85 -0.47 -1.18
N VAL A 28 -23.70 0.01 -0.74
CA VAL A 28 -22.48 -0.79 -0.56
C VAL A 28 -22.07 -0.66 0.91
N PRO A 29 -21.98 -1.77 1.67
CA PRO A 29 -21.62 -1.74 3.08
C PRO A 29 -20.23 -1.15 3.33
N ALA A 30 -19.28 -1.44 2.44
CA ALA A 30 -17.92 -0.87 2.50
C ALA A 30 -17.42 -0.54 1.09
N ASP A 31 -16.79 0.60 0.94
CA ASP A 31 -16.20 1.03 -0.33
C ASP A 31 -14.93 0.25 -0.67
N GLN A 32 -14.18 -0.18 0.35
CA GLN A 32 -12.88 -0.81 0.21
C GLN A 32 -12.70 -1.91 1.25
N PHE A 33 -11.84 -2.87 0.93
CA PHE A 33 -11.48 -3.96 1.83
C PHE A 33 -9.97 -3.95 2.08
N PHE A 34 -9.56 -3.90 3.34
CA PHE A 34 -8.16 -3.99 3.74
C PHE A 34 -7.85 -5.42 4.18
N ALA A 35 -7.05 -6.13 3.36
CA ALA A 35 -6.54 -7.44 3.71
C ALA A 35 -5.39 -7.31 4.73
N ASN A 36 -5.43 -8.12 5.77
CA ASN A 36 -4.40 -8.17 6.80
C ASN A 36 -3.07 -8.69 6.23
N PHE A 37 -2.06 -8.98 7.06
CA PHE A 37 -0.65 -9.06 6.63
C PHE A 37 -0.19 -10.44 6.18
N ASN A 38 -1.02 -11.50 6.32
CA ASN A 38 -0.64 -12.86 5.94
C ASN A 38 -1.16 -13.31 4.56
N TRP A 39 -1.38 -12.34 3.67
CA TRP A 39 -1.71 -12.64 2.29
C TRP A 39 -0.53 -13.31 1.57
N ASN A 40 -0.85 -14.02 0.50
CA ASN A 40 0.08 -14.67 -0.40
C ASN A 40 -0.50 -14.62 -1.82
N LYS A 41 0.20 -15.18 -2.78
CA LYS A 41 -0.24 -15.17 -4.18
C LYS A 41 -1.63 -15.78 -4.35
N GLU A 42 -1.89 -16.94 -3.74
CA GLU A 42 -3.18 -17.64 -3.84
C GLU A 42 -4.34 -16.80 -3.30
N LYS A 43 -4.18 -16.21 -2.10
CA LYS A 43 -5.19 -15.33 -1.49
C LYS A 43 -5.40 -14.05 -2.29
N ASN A 44 -4.36 -13.50 -2.88
CA ASN A 44 -4.45 -12.33 -3.73
C ASN A 44 -5.15 -12.65 -5.06
N ASP A 45 -4.84 -13.81 -5.66
CA ASP A 45 -5.53 -14.30 -6.86
C ASP A 45 -7.03 -14.46 -6.59
N HIS A 46 -7.38 -15.12 -5.49
CA HIS A 46 -8.77 -15.28 -5.07
C HIS A 46 -9.46 -13.95 -4.78
N SER A 47 -8.78 -13.00 -4.17
CA SER A 47 -9.32 -11.65 -3.91
C SER A 47 -9.63 -10.91 -5.20
N VAL A 48 -8.78 -11.03 -6.23
CA VAL A 48 -9.02 -10.46 -7.56
C VAL A 48 -10.24 -11.09 -8.22
N GLU A 49 -10.37 -12.41 -8.15
CA GLU A 49 -11.52 -13.13 -8.72
C GLU A 49 -12.82 -12.76 -7.99
N MET A 50 -12.80 -12.69 -6.67
CA MET A 50 -13.95 -12.31 -5.86
C MET A 50 -14.38 -10.86 -6.15
N ALA A 51 -13.45 -9.93 -6.24
CA ALA A 51 -13.76 -8.55 -6.60
C ALA A 51 -14.46 -8.49 -7.98
N LYS A 52 -13.96 -9.21 -8.98
CA LYS A 52 -14.61 -9.31 -10.30
C LYS A 52 -16.01 -9.92 -10.24
N TRP A 53 -16.19 -10.97 -9.45
CA TRP A 53 -17.49 -11.59 -9.25
C TRP A 53 -18.51 -10.65 -8.61
N LEU A 54 -18.04 -9.77 -7.72
CA LEU A 54 -18.85 -8.72 -7.08
C LEU A 54 -19.06 -7.48 -7.98
N GLU A 55 -18.58 -7.51 -9.22
CA GLU A 55 -18.55 -6.34 -10.12
C GLU A 55 -17.85 -5.11 -9.50
N ARG A 56 -16.78 -5.38 -8.73
CA ARG A 56 -15.94 -4.37 -8.09
C ARG A 56 -14.57 -4.32 -8.73
N SER A 57 -13.91 -3.18 -8.55
CA SER A 57 -12.51 -3.06 -8.94
C SER A 57 -11.62 -3.95 -8.03
N GLN A 58 -10.66 -4.64 -8.62
CA GLN A 58 -9.64 -5.33 -7.83
C GLN A 58 -8.82 -4.37 -6.96
N TYR A 59 -8.78 -3.09 -7.34
CA TYR A 59 -8.11 -2.04 -6.59
C TYR A 59 -8.93 -1.48 -5.42
N ASP A 60 -10.17 -1.94 -5.24
CA ASP A 60 -10.93 -1.71 -4.02
C ASP A 60 -10.45 -2.64 -2.87
N VAL A 61 -9.59 -3.61 -3.20
CA VAL A 61 -8.93 -4.50 -2.23
C VAL A 61 -7.49 -4.03 -2.00
N PHE A 62 -7.15 -3.77 -0.76
CA PHE A 62 -5.84 -3.32 -0.32
C PHE A 62 -5.08 -4.47 0.35
N ALA A 63 -3.93 -4.83 -0.18
CA ALA A 63 -3.01 -5.73 0.51
C ALA A 63 -2.24 -4.94 1.58
N GLY A 64 -2.45 -5.30 2.84
CA GLY A 64 -1.80 -4.64 3.97
C GLY A 64 -0.31 -4.94 4.03
N LEU A 65 0.51 -3.91 4.15
CA LEU A 65 1.94 -4.02 4.44
C LEU A 65 2.18 -3.62 5.90
N GLU A 66 2.64 -4.58 6.70
CA GLU A 66 3.02 -4.35 8.10
C GLU A 66 4.44 -3.76 8.13
N LEU A 67 4.54 -2.45 8.35
CA LEU A 67 5.79 -1.72 8.30
C LEU A 67 6.45 -1.58 9.67
N GLN A 68 5.69 -1.74 10.74
CA GLN A 68 6.16 -1.52 12.11
C GLN A 68 7.25 -2.53 12.50
N GLN A 69 6.97 -3.82 12.32
CA GLN A 69 7.91 -4.87 12.69
C GLN A 69 9.08 -4.99 11.70
N GLY A 70 8.82 -4.71 10.42
CA GLY A 70 9.80 -4.81 9.36
C GLY A 70 10.76 -3.63 9.27
N GLY A 71 10.45 -2.51 9.93
CA GLY A 71 11.28 -1.29 9.87
C GLY A 71 11.09 -0.52 8.56
N SER A 72 9.86 -0.10 8.25
CA SER A 72 9.51 0.71 7.10
C SER A 72 9.93 0.06 5.76
N TYR A 73 10.73 0.73 4.93
CA TYR A 73 11.20 0.21 3.64
C TYR A 73 12.15 -1.00 3.74
N LYS A 74 12.55 -1.40 4.93
CA LYS A 74 13.32 -2.63 5.20
C LYS A 74 12.40 -3.84 5.36
N THR A 75 11.10 -3.65 5.39
CA THR A 75 10.11 -4.73 5.47
C THR A 75 10.27 -5.66 4.26
N LYS A 76 10.31 -6.96 4.54
CA LYS A 76 10.31 -7.97 3.48
C LYS A 76 8.90 -8.13 2.92
N VAL A 77 8.73 -7.74 1.67
CA VAL A 77 7.46 -7.82 0.96
C VAL A 77 7.52 -8.91 -0.10
N LYS A 78 6.47 -9.71 -0.20
CA LYS A 78 6.31 -10.75 -1.24
C LYS A 78 5.84 -10.08 -2.55
N TRP A 79 6.72 -9.36 -3.21
CA TRP A 79 6.39 -8.59 -4.41
C TRP A 79 5.85 -9.44 -5.56
N ASP A 80 6.33 -10.68 -5.69
CA ASP A 80 5.83 -11.67 -6.64
C ASP A 80 4.35 -12.02 -6.46
N ALA A 81 3.82 -11.88 -5.25
CA ALA A 81 2.41 -12.04 -4.96
C ALA A 81 1.57 -10.79 -5.24
N LEU A 82 2.19 -9.62 -5.33
CA LEU A 82 1.53 -8.32 -5.51
C LEU A 82 1.62 -7.79 -6.93
N LEU A 83 2.70 -8.09 -7.63
CA LEU A 83 2.95 -7.57 -8.97
C LEU A 83 2.56 -8.59 -10.04
N ASP A 84 2.08 -8.10 -11.16
CA ASP A 84 1.90 -8.90 -12.37
C ASP A 84 3.23 -9.05 -13.14
N ASP A 85 3.20 -9.79 -14.25
CA ASP A 85 4.36 -10.04 -15.11
C ASP A 85 4.94 -8.75 -15.74
N LYS A 86 4.20 -7.65 -15.67
CA LYS A 86 4.60 -6.32 -16.16
C LYS A 86 5.07 -5.42 -15.03
N GLY A 87 5.17 -5.93 -13.82
CA GLY A 87 5.56 -5.17 -12.63
C GLY A 87 4.49 -4.20 -12.11
N LYS A 88 3.22 -4.39 -12.49
CA LYS A 88 2.11 -3.57 -12.03
C LYS A 88 1.42 -4.22 -10.83
N LEU A 89 0.95 -3.41 -9.91
CA LEU A 89 0.16 -3.88 -8.78
C LEU A 89 -1.14 -4.55 -9.27
N ARG A 90 -1.45 -5.67 -8.66
CA ARG A 90 -2.69 -6.44 -8.88
C ARG A 90 -3.81 -6.03 -7.93
N LEU A 91 -3.44 -5.51 -6.78
CA LEU A 91 -4.29 -4.95 -5.72
C LEU A 91 -3.74 -3.60 -5.31
N SER A 92 -4.52 -2.81 -4.60
CA SER A 92 -4.01 -1.61 -3.95
C SER A 92 -3.11 -1.97 -2.76
N LEU A 93 -2.24 -1.05 -2.34
CA LEU A 93 -1.41 -1.21 -1.16
C LEU A 93 -2.00 -0.44 0.03
N GLY A 94 -2.08 -1.11 1.17
CA GLY A 94 -2.41 -0.50 2.44
C GLY A 94 -1.17 -0.45 3.35
N LEU A 95 -0.73 0.73 3.73
CA LEU A 95 0.45 0.90 4.57
C LEU A 95 0.02 0.96 6.03
N PHE A 96 0.47 0.00 6.85
CA PHE A 96 0.24 0.00 8.28
C PHE A 96 1.48 0.51 9.02
N ALA A 97 1.29 1.51 9.88
CA ALA A 97 2.33 2.18 10.66
C ALA A 97 3.49 2.75 9.81
N PRO A 98 3.21 3.57 8.79
CA PRO A 98 4.26 4.17 7.94
C PRO A 98 5.15 5.15 8.70
N ASP A 99 4.71 5.65 9.85
CA ASP A 99 5.45 6.49 10.78
C ASP A 99 6.72 5.81 11.33
N THR A 100 6.82 4.50 11.24
CA THR A 100 7.99 3.71 11.64
C THR A 100 9.28 4.18 10.96
N ILE A 101 9.16 4.88 9.82
CA ILE A 101 10.30 5.49 9.13
C ILE A 101 11.10 6.43 10.04
N THR A 102 10.44 7.06 11.01
CA THR A 102 11.07 7.97 11.99
C THR A 102 12.09 7.26 12.87
N SER A 103 11.93 5.96 13.06
CA SER A 103 12.82 5.13 13.90
C SER A 103 14.11 4.70 13.19
N LEU A 104 14.22 4.91 11.88
CA LEU A 104 15.35 4.45 11.08
C LEU A 104 16.58 5.37 11.10
N GLY A 105 16.43 6.58 11.61
CA GLY A 105 17.49 7.57 11.67
C GLY A 105 17.57 8.26 13.03
N LYS A 106 18.67 8.98 13.24
CA LYS A 106 18.90 9.75 14.49
C LYS A 106 18.87 11.26 14.26
N THR A 107 18.98 11.69 13.04
CA THR A 107 19.05 13.10 12.63
C THR A 107 17.93 13.44 11.66
N GLY A 108 17.65 14.71 11.46
CA GLY A 108 16.71 15.17 10.43
C GLY A 108 17.17 14.78 9.01
N GLU A 109 18.48 14.78 8.75
CA GLU A 109 19.04 14.34 7.48
C GLU A 109 18.79 12.85 7.23
N ASP A 110 19.02 12.01 8.24
CA ASP A 110 18.70 10.58 8.16
C ASP A 110 17.22 10.36 7.86
N TYR A 111 16.34 11.12 8.53
CA TYR A 111 14.92 11.05 8.31
C TYR A 111 14.54 11.36 6.87
N HIS A 112 14.98 12.48 6.33
CA HIS A 112 14.71 12.87 4.94
C HIS A 112 15.23 11.84 3.94
N LYS A 113 16.44 11.33 4.15
CA LYS A 113 17.00 10.27 3.31
C LYS A 113 16.17 8.99 3.34
N ASN A 114 15.71 8.59 4.52
CA ASN A 114 14.86 7.39 4.66
C ASN A 114 13.49 7.62 4.03
N GLU A 115 12.91 8.81 4.16
CA GLU A 115 11.66 9.21 3.55
C GLU A 115 11.76 9.20 2.02
N ASP A 116 12.84 9.74 1.45
CA ASP A 116 13.11 9.68 0.02
C ASP A 116 13.17 8.23 -0.49
N ILE A 117 13.89 7.36 0.21
CA ILE A 117 13.92 5.93 -0.16
C ILE A 117 12.53 5.31 -0.09
N PHE A 118 11.76 5.62 0.94
CA PHE A 118 10.43 5.06 1.12
C PHE A 118 9.48 5.48 0.00
N PHE A 119 9.44 6.76 -0.36
CA PHE A 119 8.49 7.27 -1.35
C PHE A 119 9.02 7.19 -2.78
N THR A 120 10.27 7.58 -3.03
CA THR A 120 10.82 7.71 -4.40
C THR A 120 11.78 6.58 -4.78
N GLY A 121 12.22 5.78 -3.83
CA GLY A 121 13.20 4.72 -4.06
C GLY A 121 14.64 5.22 -3.93
N TYR A 122 15.58 4.32 -4.19
CA TYR A 122 17.00 4.53 -3.89
C TYR A 122 17.71 5.58 -4.77
N GLN A 123 17.13 5.95 -5.88
CA GLN A 123 17.74 6.88 -6.84
C GLN A 123 17.14 8.29 -6.76
N GLY A 124 16.18 8.53 -5.88
CA GLY A 124 15.47 9.80 -5.79
C GLY A 124 14.63 10.16 -7.02
N ASP A 125 14.44 9.19 -7.93
CA ASP A 125 13.63 9.31 -9.13
C ASP A 125 12.51 8.27 -9.10
N PRO A 126 11.25 8.70 -8.98
CA PRO A 126 10.10 7.79 -8.91
C PRO A 126 9.85 7.02 -10.22
N THR A 127 10.57 7.35 -11.30
CA THR A 127 10.48 6.64 -12.59
C THR A 127 11.62 5.65 -12.79
N ALA A 128 12.66 5.72 -11.97
CA ALA A 128 13.81 4.84 -12.07
C ALA A 128 13.47 3.41 -11.66
N GLN A 129 14.08 2.45 -12.32
CA GLN A 129 13.93 1.05 -11.94
C GLN A 129 14.60 0.79 -10.58
N LYS A 130 13.97 -0.05 -9.79
CA LYS A 130 14.54 -0.50 -8.52
C LYS A 130 15.90 -1.19 -8.79
N PRO A 131 16.97 -0.86 -8.05
CA PRO A 131 18.22 -1.59 -8.14
C PRO A 131 18.03 -3.08 -7.82
N ALA A 132 18.75 -3.96 -8.52
CA ALA A 132 18.57 -5.41 -8.40
C ALA A 132 18.88 -5.96 -7.00
N ASP A 133 19.79 -5.32 -6.29
CA ASP A 133 20.21 -5.67 -4.92
C ASP A 133 19.31 -5.11 -3.82
N LYS A 134 18.26 -4.36 -4.19
CA LYS A 134 17.32 -3.75 -3.23
C LYS A 134 15.95 -4.43 -3.27
N GLU A 135 15.33 -4.53 -2.11
CA GLU A 135 14.01 -5.15 -1.95
C GLU A 135 12.88 -4.14 -2.19
N TRP A 136 13.04 -2.90 -1.76
CA TRP A 136 11.99 -1.89 -1.78
C TRP A 136 11.93 -1.14 -3.11
N TYR A 137 10.70 -0.94 -3.62
CA TYR A 137 10.48 -0.25 -4.90
C TYR A 137 10.45 1.27 -4.78
N GLY A 138 10.03 1.80 -3.62
CA GLY A 138 9.52 3.17 -3.51
C GLY A 138 8.05 3.25 -3.90
N ILE A 139 7.24 3.86 -3.06
CA ILE A 139 5.76 3.89 -3.24
C ILE A 139 5.38 4.54 -4.57
N ALA A 140 6.06 5.63 -4.94
CA ALA A 140 5.77 6.36 -6.18
C ALA A 140 5.99 5.52 -7.46
N ASN A 141 6.84 4.49 -7.42
CA ASN A 141 7.04 3.57 -8.54
C ASN A 141 5.86 2.62 -8.75
N LEU A 142 5.06 2.41 -7.70
CA LEU A 142 3.95 1.46 -7.69
C LEU A 142 2.60 2.12 -7.98
N VAL A 143 2.54 3.44 -7.99
CA VAL A 143 1.30 4.19 -8.28
C VAL A 143 0.95 4.02 -9.74
N ALA A 144 -0.26 3.49 -10.00
CA ALA A 144 -0.74 3.23 -11.35
C ALA A 144 -1.15 4.51 -12.10
N ASP A 145 -1.76 5.45 -11.37
CA ASP A 145 -2.18 6.74 -11.90
C ASP A 145 -1.23 7.83 -11.39
N ARG A 146 -0.51 8.41 -12.32
CA ARG A 146 0.39 9.53 -12.07
C ARG A 146 -0.17 10.75 -12.78
N THR A 147 -0.90 11.57 -12.04
CA THR A 147 -1.32 12.87 -12.54
C THR A 147 -0.17 13.86 -12.37
N PRO A 148 0.59 14.18 -13.41
CA PRO A 148 1.63 15.19 -13.30
C PRO A 148 0.99 16.53 -13.00
N ALA A 149 1.57 17.31 -12.12
CA ALA A 149 1.21 18.71 -11.95
C ALA A 149 1.52 19.45 -13.27
N VAL A 150 0.49 19.68 -14.07
CA VAL A 150 0.62 20.35 -15.35
C VAL A 150 0.58 21.85 -15.09
N GLY A 151 1.72 22.49 -15.14
CA GLY A 151 1.85 23.92 -14.88
C GLY A 151 2.77 24.25 -13.71
N ARG A 152 3.12 25.52 -13.60
CA ARG A 152 4.08 26.00 -12.59
C ARG A 152 3.45 26.25 -11.22
N THR A 153 2.12 26.27 -11.15
CA THR A 153 1.38 26.57 -9.91
C THR A 153 0.25 25.58 -9.77
N PHE A 154 0.15 24.93 -8.63
CA PHE A 154 -0.99 24.12 -8.25
C PHE A 154 -1.33 24.38 -6.78
N THR A 155 -2.59 24.19 -6.43
CA THR A 155 -3.07 24.29 -5.06
C THR A 155 -3.40 22.88 -4.56
N THR A 156 -2.94 22.57 -3.38
CA THR A 156 -3.29 21.32 -2.70
C THR A 156 -3.87 21.61 -1.33
N SER A 157 -4.85 20.81 -0.92
CA SER A 157 -5.41 20.85 0.43
C SER A 157 -4.73 19.85 1.38
N PHE A 158 -3.73 19.12 0.91
CA PHE A 158 -2.94 18.26 1.80
C PHE A 158 -2.21 19.13 2.82
N ASN A 159 -2.40 18.78 4.09
CA ASN A 159 -1.61 19.38 5.14
C ASN A 159 -0.18 18.82 5.01
N THR A 160 0.76 19.69 4.77
CA THR A 160 2.18 19.33 4.88
C THR A 160 2.45 19.12 6.35
N GLY A 161 2.57 17.87 6.77
CA GLY A 161 2.96 17.54 8.13
C GLY A 161 4.22 18.32 8.53
N HIS A 162 4.30 18.73 9.78
CA HIS A 162 5.53 19.34 10.29
C HIS A 162 6.61 18.26 10.34
N GLY A 163 7.59 18.35 9.44
CA GLY A 163 8.77 17.52 9.52
C GLY A 163 9.54 17.77 10.82
N LEU A 164 10.40 16.85 11.20
CA LEU A 164 11.23 16.97 12.41
C LEU A 164 12.04 18.27 12.49
N SER A 165 12.37 18.87 11.33
CA SER A 165 13.08 20.15 11.24
C SER A 165 12.23 21.37 11.64
N LEU A 166 10.91 21.25 11.72
CA LEU A 166 10.00 22.35 12.06
C LEU A 166 9.56 22.32 13.53
N ILE A 167 9.96 21.32 14.29
CA ILE A 167 9.65 21.20 15.71
C ILE A 167 10.45 22.19 16.58
N HIS A 168 11.45 22.83 16.02
CA HIS A 168 12.37 23.72 16.74
C HIS A 168 12.23 25.21 16.36
N ILE A 169 11.06 25.60 15.84
CA ILE A 169 10.75 27.02 15.62
C ILE A 169 9.93 27.55 16.79
#